data_7adf93a2e21c8a59290fe21bcb69a5dd
#
_entry.id   7adf93a2e21c8a59290fe21bcb69a5dd
#
_cell.length_a   1.000
_cell.length_b   1.000
_cell.length_c   1.000
_cell.angle_alpha   90.00
_cell.angle_beta   90.00
_cell.angle_gamma   90.00
#
_symmetry.space_group_name_H-M   'P 1'
#
loop_
_entity.id
_entity.type
_entity.pdbx_description
1 polymer ?
#
loop_
_entity_poly.entity_id
_entity_poly.type
_entity_poly.pdbx_seq_one_letter_code
_entity_poly.pdbx_strand_id
1 'polypeptide(L)'
;LAGLEEITSGDLFIDGKRMNDVAPKDRDIAMVFQNYALYPHMTVYENMAFSLKLKKLPKAEIDKKVREAAEILDITALLDRKPKALSGGQRQRVAIGRAIVRSPKVFLMDEPLSNLDAKLRNQMRAEIIKLREKIDTTFIYVTHDQVEAMTLGDRIVIMRDGYIQQIGTPQEVFNHPANLFVAGFIGSPQMNFFENSQLTKTVDGYTLTVMGETVMLTAEQSAKLAAAGVESRSVTAGVRPVHIALGESGIPAEVDVSELMGSELHLHLAANGQDVVAVIPTANIDPGAYARHTAVKFGFDAKLVHLFDADSEKNLI
;
A
#
# COMPACT_ATOMS: atom_id res chain seq x y z
N LEU A 1 -13.56 6.67 -13.66
CA LEU A 1 -12.60 7.69 -14.08
C LEU A 1 -12.34 7.63 -15.58
N ALA A 2 -11.97 6.49 -16.12
CA ALA A 2 -11.68 6.33 -17.55
C ALA A 2 -12.90 6.55 -18.46
N GLY A 3 -14.12 6.50 -17.94
CA GLY A 3 -15.36 6.64 -18.70
C GLY A 3 -15.77 5.38 -19.46
N LEU A 4 -15.30 4.22 -19.00
CA LEU A 4 -15.68 2.91 -19.55
C LEU A 4 -17.03 2.43 -18.96
N GLU A 5 -17.41 2.96 -17.80
CA GLU A 5 -18.65 2.69 -17.09
C GLU A 5 -19.32 4.01 -16.73
N GLU A 6 -20.64 4.01 -16.64
CA GLU A 6 -21.44 5.17 -16.23
C GLU A 6 -21.34 5.40 -14.72
N ILE A 7 -21.43 6.67 -14.32
CA ILE A 7 -21.43 7.07 -12.91
C ILE A 7 -22.88 7.00 -12.41
N THR A 8 -23.14 6.21 -11.37
CA THR A 8 -24.48 6.02 -10.79
C THR A 8 -25.02 7.33 -10.21
N SER A 9 -24.17 8.10 -9.51
CA SER A 9 -24.53 9.38 -8.91
C SER A 9 -23.27 10.22 -8.62
N GLY A 10 -23.47 11.53 -8.43
CA GLY A 10 -22.39 12.47 -8.20
C GLY A 10 -21.73 12.96 -9.48
N ASP A 11 -20.70 13.77 -9.34
CA ASP A 11 -19.99 14.42 -10.44
C ASP A 11 -18.49 14.15 -10.39
N LEU A 12 -17.92 13.84 -11.55
CA LEU A 12 -16.49 13.74 -11.76
C LEU A 12 -15.98 15.00 -12.47
N PHE A 13 -14.94 15.61 -11.90
CA PHE A 13 -14.24 16.72 -12.51
C PHE A 13 -12.79 16.38 -12.80
N ILE A 14 -12.28 16.75 -13.98
CA ILE A 14 -10.86 16.72 -14.33
C ILE A 14 -10.51 18.14 -14.78
N ASP A 15 -9.53 18.74 -14.12
CA ASP A 15 -9.08 20.11 -14.41
C ASP A 15 -10.27 21.12 -14.44
N GLY A 16 -11.16 21.02 -13.46
CA GLY A 16 -12.36 21.88 -13.31
C GLY A 16 -13.50 21.60 -14.30
N LYS A 17 -13.32 20.67 -15.25
CA LYS A 17 -14.36 20.33 -16.24
C LYS A 17 -15.11 19.05 -15.81
N ARG A 18 -16.46 19.13 -15.81
CA ARG A 18 -17.32 17.98 -15.54
C ARG A 18 -17.18 16.92 -16.65
N MET A 19 -16.95 15.67 -16.26
CA MET A 19 -16.61 14.56 -17.16
C MET A 19 -17.68 13.50 -17.30
N ASN A 20 -18.81 13.58 -16.58
CA ASN A 20 -19.81 12.50 -16.56
C ASN A 20 -20.23 12.05 -17.97
N ASP A 21 -20.53 13.02 -18.85
CA ASP A 21 -21.04 12.78 -20.20
C ASP A 21 -19.93 12.85 -21.28
N VAL A 22 -18.66 12.96 -20.88
CA VAL A 22 -17.53 13.08 -21.79
C VAL A 22 -17.01 11.69 -22.16
N ALA A 23 -16.92 11.39 -23.46
CA ALA A 23 -16.40 10.12 -23.94
C ALA A 23 -14.93 9.88 -23.52
N PRO A 24 -14.48 8.63 -23.30
CA PRO A 24 -13.13 8.32 -22.82
C PRO A 24 -12.00 9.00 -23.62
N LYS A 25 -12.13 9.06 -24.95
CA LYS A 25 -11.13 9.67 -25.84
C LYS A 25 -10.94 11.18 -25.64
N ASP A 26 -11.94 11.87 -25.07
CA ASP A 26 -11.99 13.32 -24.92
C ASP A 26 -11.76 13.77 -23.45
N ARG A 27 -11.47 12.85 -22.54
CA ARG A 27 -11.24 13.13 -21.09
C ARG A 27 -9.84 13.65 -20.75
N ASP A 28 -8.95 13.77 -21.74
CA ASP A 28 -7.54 14.14 -21.54
C ASP A 28 -6.81 13.29 -20.50
N ILE A 29 -7.06 11.99 -20.54
CA ILE A 29 -6.45 10.97 -19.69
C ILE A 29 -5.57 10.03 -20.52
N ALA A 30 -4.62 9.37 -19.87
CA ALA A 30 -3.91 8.23 -20.42
C ALA A 30 -3.97 7.06 -19.44
N MET A 31 -4.09 5.83 -19.96
CA MET A 31 -4.19 4.62 -19.15
C MET A 31 -3.13 3.60 -19.54
N VAL A 32 -2.47 3.05 -18.52
CA VAL A 32 -1.57 1.90 -18.62
C VAL A 32 -2.28 0.71 -18.02
N PHE A 33 -2.48 -0.32 -18.82
CA PHE A 33 -3.18 -1.55 -18.43
C PHE A 33 -2.20 -2.59 -17.88
N GLN A 34 -2.68 -3.49 -17.07
CA GLN A 34 -1.94 -4.61 -16.49
C GLN A 34 -1.19 -5.46 -17.53
N ASN A 35 -1.76 -5.68 -18.71
CA ASN A 35 -1.16 -6.45 -19.82
C ASN A 35 -0.40 -5.59 -20.83
N TYR A 36 -0.12 -4.30 -20.47
CA TYR A 36 0.55 -3.29 -21.29
C TYR A 36 -0.21 -2.90 -22.58
N ALA A 37 -1.04 -3.75 -23.14
CA ALA A 37 -1.85 -3.56 -24.35
C ALA A 37 -1.06 -2.96 -25.53
N LEU A 38 0.19 -3.40 -25.75
CA LEU A 38 1.01 -2.96 -26.87
C LEU A 38 0.53 -3.58 -28.18
N TYR A 39 0.61 -2.82 -29.28
CA TYR A 39 0.34 -3.32 -30.62
C TYR A 39 1.51 -4.19 -31.12
N PRO A 40 1.35 -5.52 -31.24
CA PRO A 40 2.47 -6.43 -31.41
C PRO A 40 3.15 -6.33 -32.79
N HIS A 41 2.44 -5.83 -33.79
CA HIS A 41 2.93 -5.64 -35.15
C HIS A 41 3.69 -4.32 -35.36
N MET A 42 3.51 -3.36 -34.46
CA MET A 42 4.16 -2.04 -34.49
C MET A 42 5.49 -2.06 -33.73
N THR A 43 6.43 -1.22 -34.14
CA THR A 43 7.65 -0.93 -33.39
C THR A 43 7.36 -0.16 -32.13
N VAL A 44 8.36 0.00 -31.23
CA VAL A 44 8.25 0.86 -30.05
C VAL A 44 7.89 2.29 -30.45
N TYR A 45 8.59 2.84 -31.42
CA TYR A 45 8.32 4.17 -31.98
C TYR A 45 6.85 4.28 -32.44
N GLU A 46 6.38 3.32 -33.24
CA GLU A 46 5.02 3.33 -33.76
C GLU A 46 3.96 3.19 -32.68
N ASN A 47 4.19 2.35 -31.66
CA ASN A 47 3.33 2.23 -30.49
C ASN A 47 3.18 3.58 -29.78
N MET A 48 4.28 4.29 -29.53
CA MET A 48 4.28 5.59 -28.87
C MET A 48 3.64 6.67 -29.75
N ALA A 49 3.96 6.69 -31.03
CA ALA A 49 3.47 7.68 -32.00
C ALA A 49 1.98 7.51 -32.36
N PHE A 50 1.38 6.36 -32.08
CA PHE A 50 0.05 5.99 -32.60
C PHE A 50 -1.03 7.03 -32.30
N SER A 51 -1.16 7.41 -31.03
CA SER A 51 -2.18 8.38 -30.59
C SER A 51 -1.97 9.79 -31.19
N LEU A 52 -0.71 10.18 -31.38
CA LEU A 52 -0.35 11.48 -31.99
C LEU A 52 -0.66 11.50 -33.48
N LYS A 53 -0.45 10.37 -34.16
CA LYS A 53 -0.84 10.20 -35.59
C LYS A 53 -2.35 10.30 -35.76
N LEU A 54 -3.14 9.71 -34.85
CA LEU A 54 -4.61 9.83 -34.85
C LEU A 54 -5.08 11.28 -34.67
N LYS A 55 -4.37 12.06 -33.85
CA LYS A 55 -4.60 13.51 -33.67
C LYS A 55 -4.08 14.33 -34.85
N LYS A 56 -3.50 13.70 -35.90
CA LYS A 56 -2.96 14.33 -37.10
C LYS A 56 -1.88 15.39 -36.81
N LEU A 57 -1.05 15.22 -35.80
CA LEU A 57 0.06 16.12 -35.52
C LEU A 57 1.10 16.04 -36.66
N PRO A 58 1.88 17.13 -36.87
CA PRO A 58 3.00 17.13 -37.81
C PRO A 58 4.05 16.08 -37.46
N LYS A 59 4.65 15.44 -38.50
CA LYS A 59 5.67 14.37 -38.29
C LYS A 59 6.82 14.81 -37.39
N ALA A 60 7.32 16.04 -37.55
CA ALA A 60 8.42 16.56 -36.76
C ALA A 60 8.05 16.70 -35.27
N GLU A 61 6.81 17.09 -34.97
CA GLU A 61 6.31 17.18 -33.60
C GLU A 61 6.13 15.79 -32.98
N ILE A 62 5.63 14.83 -33.75
CA ILE A 62 5.51 13.43 -33.31
C ILE A 62 6.91 12.87 -32.98
N ASP A 63 7.88 13.05 -33.85
CA ASP A 63 9.26 12.55 -33.65
C ASP A 63 9.87 13.17 -32.39
N LYS A 64 9.73 14.48 -32.21
CA LYS A 64 10.20 15.20 -31.02
C LYS A 64 9.60 14.61 -29.73
N LYS A 65 8.26 14.52 -29.62
CA LYS A 65 7.57 14.01 -28.44
C LYS A 65 7.92 12.55 -28.13
N VAL A 66 8.04 11.71 -29.14
CA VAL A 66 8.40 10.30 -28.99
C VAL A 66 9.83 10.16 -28.45
N ARG A 67 10.80 10.92 -29.00
CA ARG A 67 12.19 10.86 -28.54
C ARG A 67 12.36 11.41 -27.14
N GLU A 68 11.74 12.53 -26.81
CA GLU A 68 11.72 13.08 -25.45
C GLU A 68 11.17 12.07 -24.42
N ALA A 69 10.05 11.42 -24.73
CA ALA A 69 9.50 10.40 -23.86
C ALA A 69 10.39 9.14 -23.79
N ALA A 70 11.05 8.77 -24.88
CA ALA A 70 11.97 7.65 -24.92
C ALA A 70 13.25 7.91 -24.09
N GLU A 71 13.75 9.14 -24.08
CA GLU A 71 14.86 9.57 -23.22
C GLU A 71 14.50 9.53 -21.74
N ILE A 72 13.32 10.06 -21.36
CA ILE A 72 12.83 10.03 -19.98
C ILE A 72 12.80 8.59 -19.43
N LEU A 73 12.45 7.61 -20.29
CA LEU A 73 12.25 6.21 -19.93
C LEU A 73 13.46 5.31 -20.22
N ASP A 74 14.56 5.87 -20.74
CA ASP A 74 15.75 5.11 -21.15
C ASP A 74 15.44 3.95 -22.11
N ILE A 75 14.65 4.24 -23.16
CA ILE A 75 14.27 3.27 -24.21
C ILE A 75 14.60 3.75 -25.64
N THR A 76 15.38 4.79 -25.79
CA THR A 76 15.75 5.35 -27.09
C THR A 76 16.37 4.31 -28.03
N ALA A 77 17.25 3.43 -27.51
CA ALA A 77 17.88 2.35 -28.27
C ALA A 77 16.90 1.23 -28.68
N LEU A 78 15.66 1.26 -28.18
CA LEU A 78 14.65 0.24 -28.46
C LEU A 78 13.59 0.67 -29.46
N LEU A 79 13.62 1.92 -29.95
CA LEU A 79 12.57 2.53 -30.76
C LEU A 79 12.21 1.72 -32.02
N ASP A 80 13.19 1.06 -32.64
CA ASP A 80 12.99 0.25 -33.85
C ASP A 80 12.60 -1.21 -33.57
N ARG A 81 12.60 -1.64 -32.29
CA ARG A 81 12.24 -3.01 -31.91
C ARG A 81 10.73 -3.19 -31.86
N LYS A 82 10.28 -4.44 -32.00
CA LYS A 82 8.88 -4.84 -31.78
C LYS A 82 8.70 -5.42 -30.37
N PRO A 83 7.48 -5.40 -29.81
CA PRO A 83 7.19 -5.87 -28.44
C PRO A 83 7.70 -7.28 -28.14
N LYS A 84 7.69 -8.20 -29.11
CA LYS A 84 8.20 -9.57 -28.94
C LYS A 84 9.69 -9.65 -28.59
N ALA A 85 10.47 -8.63 -28.96
CA ALA A 85 11.92 -8.56 -28.72
C ALA A 85 12.27 -7.79 -27.46
N LEU A 86 11.30 -7.53 -26.58
CA LEU A 86 11.44 -6.74 -25.33
C LEU A 86 11.24 -7.61 -24.10
N SER A 87 11.98 -7.31 -23.02
CA SER A 87 11.69 -7.85 -21.68
C SER A 87 10.38 -7.28 -21.11
N GLY A 88 9.88 -7.86 -19.99
CA GLY A 88 8.68 -7.37 -19.31
C GLY A 88 8.78 -5.89 -18.95
N GLY A 89 9.85 -5.47 -18.27
CA GLY A 89 10.06 -4.08 -17.89
C GLY A 89 10.23 -3.14 -19.09
N GLN A 90 10.86 -3.61 -20.18
CA GLN A 90 10.95 -2.81 -21.41
C GLN A 90 9.55 -2.61 -22.03
N ARG A 91 8.72 -3.66 -22.08
CA ARG A 91 7.32 -3.52 -22.55
C ARG A 91 6.54 -2.53 -21.71
N GLN A 92 6.71 -2.57 -20.39
CA GLN A 92 6.08 -1.64 -19.50
C GLN A 92 6.52 -0.19 -19.74
N ARG A 93 7.83 0.08 -19.86
CA ARG A 93 8.34 1.41 -20.20
C ARG A 93 7.75 1.91 -21.53
N VAL A 94 7.60 1.05 -22.51
CA VAL A 94 6.93 1.41 -23.79
C VAL A 94 5.46 1.77 -23.57
N ALA A 95 4.72 1.02 -22.74
CA ALA A 95 3.32 1.33 -22.43
C ALA A 95 3.18 2.68 -21.71
N ILE A 96 4.07 2.96 -20.76
CA ILE A 96 4.16 4.26 -20.09
C ILE A 96 4.51 5.35 -21.09
N GLY A 97 5.49 5.14 -21.98
CA GLY A 97 5.89 6.08 -23.03
C GLY A 97 4.75 6.43 -23.98
N ARG A 98 3.96 5.42 -24.39
CA ARG A 98 2.74 5.61 -25.19
C ARG A 98 1.71 6.52 -24.49
N ALA A 99 1.68 6.51 -23.19
CA ALA A 99 0.81 7.35 -22.39
C ALA A 99 1.39 8.77 -22.20
N ILE A 100 2.69 8.90 -21.92
CA ILE A 100 3.38 10.19 -21.68
C ILE A 100 3.32 11.11 -22.90
N VAL A 101 3.54 10.60 -24.11
CA VAL A 101 3.55 11.41 -25.35
C VAL A 101 2.27 12.22 -25.56
N ARG A 102 1.17 11.85 -24.90
CA ARG A 102 -0.11 12.54 -24.96
C ARG A 102 -0.17 13.78 -24.06
N SER A 103 0.78 13.90 -23.12
CA SER A 103 0.78 14.93 -22.05
C SER A 103 -0.57 15.03 -21.34
N PRO A 104 -1.08 13.92 -20.76
CA PRO A 104 -2.43 13.87 -20.19
C PRO A 104 -2.52 14.67 -18.89
N LYS A 105 -3.74 15.13 -18.53
CA LYS A 105 -4.01 15.74 -17.22
C LYS A 105 -4.05 14.72 -16.08
N VAL A 106 -4.45 13.48 -16.37
CA VAL A 106 -4.49 12.39 -15.41
C VAL A 106 -3.89 11.11 -16.02
N PHE A 107 -3.02 10.50 -15.26
CA PHE A 107 -2.38 9.22 -15.59
C PHE A 107 -3.03 8.10 -14.78
N LEU A 108 -3.72 7.19 -15.44
CA LEU A 108 -4.33 6.02 -14.82
C LEU A 108 -3.41 4.81 -15.00
N MET A 109 -3.05 4.15 -13.91
CA MET A 109 -2.25 2.93 -13.90
C MET A 109 -3.03 1.81 -13.21
N ASP A 110 -3.38 0.77 -13.95
CA ASP A 110 -4.14 -0.36 -13.48
C ASP A 110 -3.21 -1.56 -13.30
N GLU A 111 -2.78 -1.82 -12.06
CA GLU A 111 -1.84 -2.86 -11.67
C GLU A 111 -0.62 -3.00 -12.60
N PRO A 112 0.10 -1.94 -12.92
CA PRO A 112 1.10 -1.96 -13.99
C PRO A 112 2.31 -2.85 -13.70
N LEU A 113 2.57 -3.22 -12.43
CA LEU A 113 3.74 -4.01 -12.02
C LEU A 113 3.41 -5.47 -11.67
N SER A 114 2.14 -5.86 -11.67
CA SER A 114 1.70 -7.20 -11.21
C SER A 114 2.31 -8.36 -11.99
N ASN A 115 2.58 -8.18 -13.28
CA ASN A 115 3.13 -9.21 -14.17
C ASN A 115 4.67 -9.26 -14.22
N LEU A 116 5.36 -8.60 -13.26
CA LEU A 116 6.81 -8.56 -13.18
C LEU A 116 7.34 -9.42 -12.03
N ASP A 117 8.51 -10.02 -12.22
CA ASP A 117 9.25 -10.64 -11.12
C ASP A 117 9.67 -9.62 -10.05
N ALA A 118 9.98 -10.08 -8.83
CA ALA A 118 10.26 -9.21 -7.69
C ALA A 118 11.41 -8.23 -7.92
N LYS A 119 12.51 -8.67 -8.59
CA LYS A 119 13.66 -7.81 -8.88
C LYS A 119 13.28 -6.69 -9.84
N LEU A 120 12.60 -7.05 -10.93
CA LEU A 120 12.17 -6.10 -11.95
C LEU A 120 11.09 -5.16 -11.42
N ARG A 121 10.17 -5.65 -10.57
CA ARG A 121 9.15 -4.84 -9.88
C ARG A 121 9.80 -3.75 -9.03
N ASN A 122 10.81 -4.09 -8.22
CA ASN A 122 11.55 -3.12 -7.41
C ASN A 122 12.24 -2.05 -8.27
N GLN A 123 12.87 -2.45 -9.38
CA GLN A 123 13.48 -1.50 -10.31
C GLN A 123 12.44 -0.57 -10.94
N MET A 124 11.34 -1.12 -11.45
CA MET A 124 10.28 -0.33 -12.10
C MET A 124 9.56 0.60 -11.13
N ARG A 125 9.39 0.20 -9.86
CA ARG A 125 8.85 1.08 -8.82
C ARG A 125 9.73 2.33 -8.63
N ALA A 126 11.05 2.15 -8.52
CA ALA A 126 11.98 3.28 -8.46
C ALA A 126 11.92 4.18 -9.70
N GLU A 127 11.75 3.60 -10.89
CA GLU A 127 11.58 4.35 -12.14
C GLU A 127 10.27 5.16 -12.17
N ILE A 128 9.17 4.61 -11.65
CA ILE A 128 7.89 5.33 -11.56
C ILE A 128 8.01 6.51 -10.59
N ILE A 129 8.73 6.37 -9.46
CA ILE A 129 8.99 7.48 -8.54
C ILE A 129 9.71 8.61 -9.27
N LYS A 130 10.83 8.31 -9.96
CA LYS A 130 11.59 9.30 -10.73
C LYS A 130 10.76 9.92 -11.86
N LEU A 131 9.90 9.12 -12.50
CA LEU A 131 9.01 9.58 -13.54
C LEU A 131 8.01 10.62 -13.00
N ARG A 132 7.42 10.33 -11.85
CA ARG A 132 6.45 11.22 -11.18
C ARG A 132 7.08 12.59 -10.87
N GLU A 133 8.34 12.63 -10.46
CA GLU A 133 9.08 13.88 -10.21
C GLU A 133 9.29 14.71 -11.49
N LYS A 134 9.38 14.06 -12.65
CA LYS A 134 9.63 14.72 -13.94
C LYS A 134 8.36 15.19 -14.65
N ILE A 135 7.21 14.63 -14.29
CA ILE A 135 5.95 14.87 -14.99
C ILE A 135 4.96 15.49 -14.00
N ASP A 136 4.59 16.74 -14.26
CA ASP A 136 3.56 17.47 -13.48
C ASP A 136 2.16 17.02 -13.91
N THR A 137 1.73 15.86 -13.41
CA THR A 137 0.47 15.22 -13.77
C THR A 137 -0.07 14.45 -12.57
N THR A 138 -1.38 14.41 -12.38
CA THR A 138 -2.01 13.58 -11.36
C THR A 138 -1.94 12.11 -11.74
N PHE A 139 -1.32 11.28 -10.89
CA PHE A 139 -1.28 9.84 -11.04
C PHE A 139 -2.35 9.18 -10.19
N ILE A 140 -3.15 8.30 -10.78
CA ILE A 140 -4.03 7.39 -10.07
C ILE A 140 -3.55 5.98 -10.33
N TYR A 141 -3.10 5.33 -9.27
CA TYR A 141 -2.44 4.04 -9.32
C TYR A 141 -3.26 3.00 -8.56
N VAL A 142 -3.69 1.95 -9.25
CA VAL A 142 -4.39 0.82 -8.65
C VAL A 142 -3.39 -0.31 -8.43
N THR A 143 -3.36 -0.86 -7.22
CA THR A 143 -2.52 -2.01 -6.89
C THR A 143 -3.13 -2.80 -5.73
N HIS A 144 -2.80 -4.09 -5.66
CA HIS A 144 -3.02 -4.94 -4.49
C HIS A 144 -1.72 -5.13 -3.66
N ASP A 145 -0.59 -4.56 -4.13
CA ASP A 145 0.70 -4.60 -3.43
C ASP A 145 0.82 -3.41 -2.49
N GLN A 146 0.88 -3.69 -1.18
CA GLN A 146 0.98 -2.66 -0.14
C GLN A 146 2.28 -1.86 -0.25
N VAL A 147 3.38 -2.50 -0.65
CA VAL A 147 4.68 -1.82 -0.78
C VAL A 147 4.63 -0.80 -1.91
N GLU A 148 3.93 -1.12 -3.01
CA GLU A 148 3.69 -0.16 -4.08
C GLU A 148 2.85 1.02 -3.58
N ALA A 149 1.72 0.76 -2.92
CA ALA A 149 0.86 1.81 -2.37
C ALA A 149 1.61 2.73 -1.40
N MET A 150 2.35 2.15 -0.45
CA MET A 150 3.11 2.89 0.58
C MET A 150 4.28 3.71 0.02
N THR A 151 4.87 3.29 -1.10
CA THR A 151 6.06 3.94 -1.67
C THR A 151 5.77 4.89 -2.82
N LEU A 152 4.70 4.63 -3.58
CA LEU A 152 4.33 5.43 -4.76
C LEU A 152 3.30 6.51 -4.44
N GLY A 153 2.42 6.28 -3.46
CA GLY A 153 1.31 7.18 -3.18
C GLY A 153 1.70 8.36 -2.29
N ASP A 154 1.24 9.57 -2.63
CA ASP A 154 1.18 10.69 -1.67
C ASP A 154 -0.06 10.54 -0.78
N ARG A 155 -1.10 9.92 -1.33
CA ARG A 155 -2.34 9.55 -0.64
C ARG A 155 -2.75 8.14 -1.05
N ILE A 156 -3.20 7.37 -0.07
CA ILE A 156 -3.72 6.02 -0.25
C ILE A 156 -5.23 6.04 -0.01
N VAL A 157 -5.97 5.38 -0.87
CA VAL A 157 -7.41 5.11 -0.68
C VAL A 157 -7.57 3.61 -0.47
N ILE A 158 -7.95 3.20 0.73
CA ILE A 158 -8.22 1.81 1.07
C ILE A 158 -9.70 1.54 0.86
N MET A 159 -10.01 0.50 0.09
CA MET A 159 -11.37 0.14 -0.27
C MET A 159 -11.69 -1.31 0.16
N ARG A 160 -12.93 -1.55 0.57
CA ARG A 160 -13.49 -2.87 0.83
C ARG A 160 -14.92 -2.93 0.26
N ASP A 161 -15.20 -3.91 -0.56
CA ASP A 161 -16.54 -4.15 -1.12
C ASP A 161 -17.15 -2.92 -1.81
N GLY A 162 -16.32 -2.12 -2.50
CA GLY A 162 -16.73 -0.89 -3.18
C GLY A 162 -16.82 0.35 -2.28
N TYR A 163 -16.63 0.22 -0.96
CA TYR A 163 -16.68 1.32 -0.01
C TYR A 163 -15.28 1.78 0.42
N ILE A 164 -15.10 3.09 0.50
CA ILE A 164 -13.87 3.68 1.03
C ILE A 164 -13.83 3.46 2.55
N GLN A 165 -12.77 2.83 3.02
CA GLN A 165 -12.51 2.59 4.45
C GLN A 165 -11.67 3.71 5.05
N GLN A 166 -10.65 4.17 4.35
CA GLN A 166 -9.79 5.28 4.77
C GLN A 166 -9.11 5.94 3.59
N ILE A 167 -8.91 7.26 3.71
CA ILE A 167 -8.05 8.04 2.82
C ILE A 167 -7.02 8.75 3.70
N GLY A 168 -5.74 8.64 3.36
CA GLY A 168 -4.67 9.31 4.12
C GLY A 168 -3.33 9.19 3.42
N THR A 169 -2.31 9.83 3.97
CA THR A 169 -0.92 9.59 3.59
C THR A 169 -0.51 8.17 3.98
N PRO A 170 0.54 7.59 3.38
CA PRO A 170 1.07 6.28 3.78
C PRO A 170 1.28 6.18 5.29
N GLN A 171 1.86 7.23 5.90
CA GLN A 171 2.16 7.26 7.33
C GLN A 171 0.87 7.29 8.19
N GLU A 172 -0.15 8.04 7.76
CA GLU A 172 -1.44 8.12 8.47
C GLU A 172 -2.17 6.78 8.46
N VAL A 173 -2.28 6.12 7.30
CA VAL A 173 -2.98 4.83 7.21
C VAL A 173 -2.27 3.71 7.96
N PHE A 174 -0.93 3.78 8.08
CA PHE A 174 -0.14 2.82 8.83
C PHE A 174 -0.22 3.07 10.34
N ASN A 175 -0.06 4.32 10.79
CA ASN A 175 0.03 4.66 12.22
C ASN A 175 -1.34 4.90 12.87
N HIS A 176 -2.32 5.34 12.08
CA HIS A 176 -3.66 5.69 12.56
C HIS A 176 -4.74 5.03 11.70
N PRO A 177 -4.80 3.68 11.68
CA PRO A 177 -5.83 2.97 10.91
C PRO A 177 -7.21 3.31 11.46
N ALA A 178 -8.16 3.65 10.60
CA ALA A 178 -9.49 4.08 10.98
C ALA A 178 -10.35 2.96 11.60
N ASN A 179 -10.07 1.72 11.23
CA ASN A 179 -10.81 0.55 11.69
C ASN A 179 -9.95 -0.72 11.67
N LEU A 180 -10.49 -1.81 12.19
CA LEU A 180 -9.86 -3.12 12.27
C LEU A 180 -9.44 -3.65 10.90
N PHE A 181 -10.29 -3.44 9.87
CA PHE A 181 -9.98 -3.86 8.50
C PHE A 181 -8.72 -3.16 7.97
N VAL A 182 -8.63 -1.84 8.08
CA VAL A 182 -7.46 -1.08 7.62
C VAL A 182 -6.20 -1.51 8.37
N ALA A 183 -6.29 -1.68 9.69
CA ALA A 183 -5.19 -2.11 10.54
C ALA A 183 -4.63 -3.49 10.12
N GLY A 184 -5.52 -4.42 9.80
CA GLY A 184 -5.15 -5.75 9.32
C GLY A 184 -4.71 -5.79 7.87
N PHE A 185 -5.24 -4.89 7.03
CA PHE A 185 -4.90 -4.85 5.61
C PHE A 185 -3.53 -4.22 5.35
N ILE A 186 -3.11 -3.21 6.13
CA ILE A 186 -1.84 -2.50 5.96
C ILE A 186 -0.78 -3.03 6.92
N GLY A 187 0.33 -3.49 6.36
CA GLY A 187 1.49 -4.06 7.07
C GLY A 187 1.68 -5.54 6.76
N SER A 188 2.94 -5.95 6.63
CA SER A 188 3.34 -7.34 6.42
C SER A 188 4.52 -7.65 7.36
N PRO A 189 4.35 -8.63 8.26
CA PRO A 189 3.13 -9.37 8.58
C PRO A 189 1.97 -8.51 9.08
N GLN A 190 0.75 -9.09 9.06
CA GLN A 190 -0.47 -8.44 9.55
C GLN A 190 -0.36 -8.06 11.03
N MET A 191 -1.08 -7.02 11.46
CA MET A 191 -1.21 -6.65 12.88
C MET A 191 -1.78 -7.81 13.70
N ASN A 192 -1.21 -8.06 14.88
CA ASN A 192 -1.79 -8.98 15.86
C ASN A 192 -3.04 -8.33 16.48
N PHE A 193 -4.13 -9.08 16.55
CA PHE A 193 -5.37 -8.64 17.19
C PHE A 193 -5.67 -9.50 18.40
N PHE A 194 -5.80 -8.86 19.55
CA PHE A 194 -6.14 -9.49 20.82
C PHE A 194 -7.60 -9.15 21.14
N GLU A 195 -8.49 -10.02 20.70
CA GLU A 195 -9.92 -9.90 20.96
C GLU A 195 -10.22 -10.05 22.46
N ASN A 196 -11.37 -9.51 22.89
CA ASN A 196 -11.82 -9.56 24.30
C ASN A 196 -10.84 -8.97 25.32
N SER A 197 -9.94 -8.08 24.88
CA SER A 197 -9.11 -7.28 25.77
C SER A 197 -9.98 -6.37 26.62
N GLN A 198 -9.58 -6.13 27.90
CA GLN A 198 -10.39 -5.32 28.82
C GLN A 198 -9.80 -3.92 28.94
N LEU A 199 -10.54 -2.92 28.47
CA LEU A 199 -10.25 -1.52 28.73
C LEU A 199 -10.96 -1.09 30.00
N THR A 200 -10.20 -0.61 30.97
CA THR A 200 -10.74 -0.19 32.30
C THR A 200 -10.39 1.27 32.56
N LYS A 201 -11.42 2.09 32.82
CA LYS A 201 -11.26 3.49 33.22
C LYS A 201 -10.91 3.52 34.70
N THR A 202 -9.87 4.25 35.07
CA THR A 202 -9.38 4.40 36.43
C THR A 202 -9.31 5.90 36.81
N VAL A 203 -8.95 6.19 38.05
CA VAL A 203 -8.78 7.58 38.51
C VAL A 203 -7.62 8.27 37.78
N ASP A 204 -6.56 7.50 37.43
CA ASP A 204 -5.33 8.00 36.84
C ASP A 204 -5.29 7.88 35.28
N GLY A 205 -6.40 7.46 34.65
CA GLY A 205 -6.49 7.27 33.23
C GLY A 205 -7.15 5.95 32.84
N TYR A 206 -6.55 5.22 31.91
CA TYR A 206 -7.06 3.92 31.42
C TYR A 206 -6.00 2.85 31.52
N THR A 207 -6.42 1.64 31.86
CA THR A 207 -5.60 0.42 31.76
C THR A 207 -6.17 -0.50 30.70
N LEU A 208 -5.28 -1.24 30.07
CA LEU A 208 -5.61 -2.28 29.09
C LEU A 208 -5.09 -3.62 29.60
N THR A 209 -5.97 -4.61 29.72
CA THR A 209 -5.59 -5.99 30.06
C THR A 209 -5.69 -6.84 28.80
N VAL A 210 -4.56 -7.44 28.39
CA VAL A 210 -4.43 -8.33 27.23
C VAL A 210 -3.89 -9.66 27.71
N MET A 211 -4.61 -10.75 27.48
CA MET A 211 -4.19 -12.13 27.87
C MET A 211 -3.75 -12.25 29.35
N GLY A 212 -4.37 -11.47 30.26
CA GLY A 212 -4.05 -11.47 31.67
C GLY A 212 -2.98 -10.45 32.11
N GLU A 213 -2.21 -9.90 31.20
CA GLU A 213 -1.23 -8.83 31.48
C GLU A 213 -1.90 -7.46 31.35
N THR A 214 -1.66 -6.59 32.35
CA THR A 214 -2.26 -5.25 32.42
C THR A 214 -1.21 -4.18 32.22
N VAL A 215 -1.46 -3.28 31.28
CA VAL A 215 -0.62 -2.11 30.98
C VAL A 215 -1.40 -0.82 31.20
N MET A 216 -0.74 0.21 31.70
CA MET A 216 -1.29 1.56 31.79
C MET A 216 -1.15 2.23 30.42
N LEU A 217 -2.24 2.77 29.89
CA LEU A 217 -2.21 3.57 28.66
C LEU A 217 -1.52 4.92 28.91
N THR A 218 -0.95 5.50 27.87
CA THR A 218 -0.30 6.81 27.95
C THR A 218 -1.30 7.90 28.31
N ALA A 219 -0.81 9.02 28.83
CA ALA A 219 -1.66 10.18 29.14
C ALA A 219 -2.40 10.71 27.90
N GLU A 220 -1.74 10.67 26.72
CA GLU A 220 -2.34 11.08 25.45
C GLU A 220 -3.51 10.16 25.04
N GLN A 221 -3.28 8.84 25.06
CA GLN A 221 -4.33 7.84 24.78
C GLN A 221 -5.49 7.96 25.75
N SER A 222 -5.19 8.09 27.04
CA SER A 222 -6.21 8.27 28.10
C SER A 222 -7.03 9.55 27.88
N ALA A 223 -6.38 10.65 27.48
CA ALA A 223 -7.07 11.90 27.19
C ALA A 223 -8.01 11.78 25.97
N LYS A 224 -7.58 11.09 24.89
CA LYS A 224 -8.41 10.83 23.70
C LYS A 224 -9.65 9.99 24.07
N LEU A 225 -9.45 8.89 24.81
CA LEU A 225 -10.55 8.03 25.28
C LEU A 225 -11.55 8.80 26.15
N ALA A 226 -11.04 9.61 27.09
CA ALA A 226 -11.88 10.43 27.97
C ALA A 226 -12.68 11.49 27.19
N ALA A 227 -12.03 12.16 26.22
CA ALA A 227 -12.70 13.15 25.35
C ALA A 227 -13.79 12.52 24.48
N ALA A 228 -13.59 11.27 24.05
CA ALA A 228 -14.58 10.48 23.32
C ALA A 228 -15.66 9.85 24.22
N GLY A 229 -15.61 10.06 25.56
CA GLY A 229 -16.57 9.52 26.51
C GLY A 229 -16.54 7.98 26.61
N VAL A 230 -15.39 7.35 26.34
CA VAL A 230 -15.27 5.90 26.38
C VAL A 230 -15.28 5.42 27.85
N GLU A 231 -16.19 4.52 28.16
CA GLU A 231 -16.27 3.87 29.48
C GLU A 231 -15.55 2.50 29.43
N SER A 232 -15.39 1.87 30.61
CA SER A 232 -14.82 0.53 30.72
C SER A 232 -15.59 -0.48 29.90
N ARG A 233 -14.90 -1.22 29.02
CA ARG A 233 -15.53 -2.15 28.07
C ARG A 233 -14.55 -3.15 27.48
N SER A 234 -15.07 -4.18 26.84
CA SER A 234 -14.29 -5.06 25.98
C SER A 234 -13.91 -4.34 24.68
N VAL A 235 -12.67 -4.55 24.24
CA VAL A 235 -12.10 -3.97 23.00
C VAL A 235 -11.26 -5.02 22.29
N THR A 236 -10.96 -4.79 21.02
CA THR A 236 -9.88 -5.50 20.34
C THR A 236 -8.62 -4.64 20.40
N ALA A 237 -7.58 -5.15 21.05
CA ALA A 237 -6.28 -4.50 21.03
C ALA A 237 -5.47 -4.94 19.81
N GLY A 238 -4.85 -4.00 19.12
CA GLY A 238 -4.01 -4.26 17.95
C GLY A 238 -2.56 -3.90 18.23
N VAL A 239 -1.63 -4.82 17.93
CA VAL A 239 -0.18 -4.57 18.06
C VAL A 239 0.53 -5.09 16.82
N ARG A 240 1.34 -4.24 16.18
CA ARG A 240 2.09 -4.68 15.00
C ARG A 240 3.18 -5.67 15.38
N PRO A 241 3.49 -6.67 14.52
CA PRO A 241 4.53 -7.67 14.79
C PRO A 241 5.90 -7.10 15.16
N VAL A 242 6.28 -5.98 14.57
CA VAL A 242 7.55 -5.27 14.85
C VAL A 242 7.57 -4.57 16.22
N HIS A 243 6.42 -4.45 16.88
CA HIS A 243 6.27 -3.85 18.21
C HIS A 243 6.13 -4.90 19.32
N ILE A 244 6.12 -6.18 18.98
CA ILE A 244 6.20 -7.28 19.95
C ILE A 244 7.66 -7.43 20.36
N ALA A 245 7.92 -7.36 21.64
CA ALA A 245 9.25 -7.54 22.24
C ALA A 245 9.29 -8.83 23.06
N LEU A 246 10.35 -9.63 22.90
CA LEU A 246 10.60 -10.77 23.77
C LEU A 246 11.39 -10.33 25.00
N GLY A 247 11.09 -10.91 26.15
CA GLY A 247 11.72 -10.56 27.41
C GLY A 247 11.59 -11.63 28.50
N GLU A 248 12.10 -11.31 29.67
CA GLU A 248 12.00 -12.19 30.85
C GLU A 248 10.62 -12.10 31.53
N SER A 249 9.86 -11.02 31.30
CA SER A 249 8.52 -10.78 31.81
C SER A 249 7.53 -10.59 30.67
N GLY A 250 6.22 -10.71 30.95
CA GLY A 250 5.14 -10.54 29.98
C GLY A 250 4.32 -11.80 29.78
N ILE A 251 3.58 -11.83 28.68
CA ILE A 251 2.64 -12.90 28.32
C ILE A 251 3.43 -14.17 27.92
N PRO A 252 3.20 -15.31 28.59
CA PRO A 252 3.87 -16.56 28.26
C PRO A 252 3.38 -17.11 26.92
N ALA A 253 4.31 -17.63 26.14
CA ALA A 253 4.04 -18.23 24.84
C ALA A 253 5.05 -19.33 24.53
N GLU A 254 4.76 -20.12 23.52
CA GLU A 254 5.64 -21.13 22.96
C GLU A 254 5.89 -20.81 21.48
N VAL A 255 7.11 -20.94 21.00
CA VAL A 255 7.44 -20.80 19.57
C VAL A 255 6.87 -22.00 18.81
N ASP A 256 5.91 -21.76 17.92
CA ASP A 256 5.38 -22.78 17.00
C ASP A 256 6.14 -22.82 15.67
N VAL A 257 6.41 -21.66 15.07
CA VAL A 257 7.20 -21.55 13.84
C VAL A 257 8.24 -20.44 13.98
N SER A 258 9.44 -20.69 13.45
CA SER A 258 10.55 -19.74 13.41
C SER A 258 11.04 -19.62 11.97
N GLU A 259 10.83 -18.46 11.34
CA GLU A 259 11.16 -18.18 9.94
C GLU A 259 12.30 -17.16 9.86
N LEU A 260 13.49 -17.62 9.46
CA LEU A 260 14.64 -16.74 9.27
C LEU A 260 14.59 -16.08 7.88
N MET A 261 14.26 -14.78 7.86
CA MET A 261 14.14 -13.97 6.65
C MET A 261 15.38 -13.12 6.35
N GLY A 262 16.57 -13.61 6.75
CA GLY A 262 17.83 -12.90 6.59
C GLY A 262 18.09 -11.89 7.69
N SER A 263 17.68 -10.65 7.54
CA SER A 263 17.85 -9.58 8.55
C SER A 263 16.79 -9.61 9.67
N GLU A 264 15.76 -10.41 9.51
CA GLU A 264 14.64 -10.53 10.45
C GLU A 264 14.33 -11.98 10.75
N LEU A 265 13.88 -12.23 11.96
CA LEU A 265 13.34 -13.50 12.42
C LEU A 265 11.84 -13.29 12.68
N HIS A 266 11.00 -13.98 11.93
CA HIS A 266 9.57 -14.00 12.15
C HIS A 266 9.22 -15.18 13.02
N LEU A 267 8.65 -14.92 14.19
CA LEU A 267 8.25 -15.93 15.15
C LEU A 267 6.73 -15.99 15.23
N HIS A 268 6.17 -17.16 15.01
CA HIS A 268 4.79 -17.47 15.34
C HIS A 268 4.76 -18.05 16.75
N LEU A 269 4.09 -17.35 17.65
CA LEU A 269 4.04 -17.65 19.08
C LEU A 269 2.63 -18.13 19.44
N ALA A 270 2.53 -19.35 19.92
CA ALA A 270 1.28 -19.88 20.49
C ALA A 270 1.09 -19.33 21.91
N ALA A 271 0.12 -18.45 22.10
CA ALA A 271 -0.21 -17.83 23.40
C ALA A 271 -1.71 -17.92 23.65
N ASN A 272 -2.13 -18.59 24.74
CA ASN A 272 -3.54 -18.74 25.12
C ASN A 272 -4.46 -19.22 23.97
N GLY A 273 -3.95 -20.09 23.10
CA GLY A 273 -4.71 -20.61 21.95
C GLY A 273 -4.78 -19.67 20.73
N GLN A 274 -4.05 -18.57 20.74
CA GLN A 274 -3.95 -17.60 19.66
C GLN A 274 -2.54 -17.62 19.06
N ASP A 275 -2.42 -17.42 17.73
CA ASP A 275 -1.16 -17.17 17.06
C ASP A 275 -0.79 -15.68 17.16
N VAL A 276 0.41 -15.39 17.66
CA VAL A 276 0.96 -14.04 17.77
C VAL A 276 2.26 -13.97 16.97
N VAL A 277 2.32 -13.09 16.00
CA VAL A 277 3.52 -12.90 15.18
C VAL A 277 4.41 -11.83 15.79
N ALA A 278 5.70 -12.17 15.98
CA ALA A 278 6.74 -11.21 16.36
C ALA A 278 7.80 -11.13 15.28
N VAL A 279 8.23 -9.91 14.92
CA VAL A 279 9.32 -9.67 13.97
C VAL A 279 10.51 -9.08 14.71
N ILE A 280 11.62 -9.82 14.74
CA ILE A 280 12.79 -9.47 15.53
C ILE A 280 14.01 -9.30 14.61
N PRO A 281 14.74 -8.16 14.69
CA PRO A 281 15.99 -7.98 13.97
C PRO A 281 17.04 -9.01 14.40
N THR A 282 17.70 -9.68 13.44
CA THR A 282 18.67 -10.76 13.73
C THR A 282 20.05 -10.25 14.15
N ALA A 283 20.32 -8.94 14.04
CA ALA A 283 21.64 -8.37 14.27
C ALA A 283 22.25 -8.67 15.66
N ASN A 284 21.39 -8.83 16.69
CA ASN A 284 21.81 -8.98 18.09
C ASN A 284 21.23 -10.22 18.77
N ILE A 285 20.72 -11.18 18.02
CA ILE A 285 20.16 -12.42 18.56
C ILE A 285 20.80 -13.65 17.90
N ASP A 286 20.79 -14.77 18.61
CA ASP A 286 21.02 -16.07 18.02
C ASP A 286 19.67 -16.65 17.56
N PRO A 287 19.42 -16.77 16.24
CA PRO A 287 18.16 -17.35 15.76
C PRO A 287 17.92 -18.78 16.23
N GLY A 288 18.99 -19.54 16.51
CA GLY A 288 18.92 -20.92 17.02
C GLY A 288 18.31 -21.02 18.42
N ALA A 289 18.33 -19.93 19.18
CA ALA A 289 17.71 -19.89 20.52
C ALA A 289 16.17 -19.91 20.47
N TYR A 290 15.57 -19.68 19.31
CA TYR A 290 14.12 -19.61 19.12
C TYR A 290 13.60 -20.78 18.25
N ALA A 291 14.07 -21.97 18.56
CA ALA A 291 13.60 -23.18 17.91
C ALA A 291 12.13 -23.47 18.30
N ARG A 292 11.45 -24.28 17.51
CA ARG A 292 10.09 -24.77 17.81
C ARG A 292 10.00 -25.36 19.23
N HIS A 293 8.92 -25.09 19.94
CA HIS A 293 8.65 -25.48 21.33
C HIS A 293 9.52 -24.74 22.37
N THR A 294 10.28 -23.72 21.99
CA THR A 294 10.95 -22.87 22.99
C THR A 294 9.93 -22.01 23.71
N ALA A 295 9.95 -22.10 25.06
CA ALA A 295 9.13 -21.22 25.90
C ALA A 295 9.71 -19.80 25.90
N VAL A 296 8.88 -18.82 25.62
CA VAL A 296 9.25 -17.40 25.61
C VAL A 296 8.19 -16.57 26.34
N LYS A 297 8.52 -15.33 26.64
CA LYS A 297 7.54 -14.33 27.06
C LYS A 297 7.63 -13.14 26.13
N PHE A 298 6.49 -12.55 25.81
CA PHE A 298 6.43 -11.34 25.00
C PHE A 298 5.64 -10.23 25.69
N GLY A 299 5.92 -9.03 25.27
CA GLY A 299 5.21 -7.84 25.68
C GLY A 299 5.22 -6.78 24.58
N PHE A 300 4.61 -5.64 24.86
CA PHE A 300 4.54 -4.51 23.95
C PHE A 300 4.46 -3.19 24.74
N ASP A 301 4.89 -2.10 24.11
CA ASP A 301 4.77 -0.76 24.69
C ASP A 301 3.33 -0.25 24.50
N ALA A 302 2.69 0.20 25.57
CA ALA A 302 1.32 0.74 25.56
C ALA A 302 1.12 1.86 24.53
N LYS A 303 2.15 2.69 24.28
CA LYS A 303 2.08 3.78 23.28
C LYS A 303 1.89 3.30 21.84
N LEU A 304 2.22 2.02 21.56
CA LEU A 304 2.18 1.41 20.23
C LEU A 304 0.95 0.51 20.02
N VAL A 305 0.06 0.47 21.01
CA VAL A 305 -1.19 -0.29 20.94
C VAL A 305 -2.26 0.54 20.25
N HIS A 306 -3.01 -0.12 19.37
CA HIS A 306 -4.25 0.39 18.82
C HIS A 306 -5.44 -0.24 19.55
N LEU A 307 -6.51 0.53 19.72
CA LEU A 307 -7.72 0.05 20.37
C LEU A 307 -8.90 0.16 19.42
N PHE A 308 -9.56 -0.96 19.16
CA PHE A 308 -10.73 -1.01 18.30
C PHE A 308 -11.96 -1.38 19.12
N ASP A 309 -13.03 -0.69 18.86
CA ASP A 309 -14.33 -1.02 19.40
C ASP A 309 -14.77 -2.41 18.95
N ALA A 310 -15.21 -3.25 19.89
CA ALA A 310 -15.52 -4.65 19.58
C ALA A 310 -16.72 -4.82 18.63
N ASP A 311 -17.68 -3.88 18.64
CA ASP A 311 -18.91 -3.95 17.86
C ASP A 311 -18.79 -3.23 16.50
N SER A 312 -18.27 -2.01 16.51
CA SER A 312 -18.17 -1.16 15.30
C SER A 312 -16.86 -1.30 14.56
N GLU A 313 -15.88 -2.02 15.10
CA GLU A 313 -14.52 -2.17 14.60
C GLU A 313 -13.74 -0.85 14.41
N LYS A 314 -14.28 0.28 14.85
CA LYS A 314 -13.65 1.60 14.72
C LYS A 314 -12.50 1.78 15.71
N ASN A 315 -11.46 2.47 15.27
CA ASN A 315 -10.37 2.86 16.15
C ASN A 315 -10.87 3.89 17.19
N LEU A 316 -10.45 3.70 18.45
CA LEU A 316 -10.86 4.51 19.60
C LEU A 316 -9.81 5.58 19.97
N ILE A 317 -8.56 5.48 19.45
CA ILE A 317 -7.42 6.36 19.80
C ILE A 317 -6.64 6.88 18.60
#